data_ea03537a3b3983cefa9ebf0407a3d038
#
_entry.id   ea03537a3b3983cefa9ebf0407a3d038
#
_cell.length_a   1.000
_cell.length_b   1.000
_cell.length_c   1.000
_cell.angle_alpha   90.00
_cell.angle_beta   90.00
_cell.angle_gamma   90.00
#
_symmetry.space_group_name_H-M   'P 1'
#
loop_
_entity.id
_entity.type
_entity.pdbx_description
1 polymer ?
#
loop_
_entity_poly.entity_id
_entity_poly.type
_entity_poly.pdbx_seq_one_letter_code
_entity_poly.pdbx_strand_id
1 'polypeptide(L)'
;MSWSYSGDPGASDLDEVRFLIGDTDTDDQQLSDEEINYLLTSTGSVQAAALGAARSLWAKYSRMVDQKTGDIDIKYSQRKDAYAALIRQLQLGMLPVPYAGGISEDDKQVDEADSDVVQPAFTRGMMEYDGTDSEDQNDV
;
A
#
# COMPACT_ATOMS: atom_id res chain seq x y z
N MET A 1 -30.31 -2.92 -5.54
CA MET A 1 -28.93 -2.79 -6.05
C MET A 1 -28.84 -1.41 -6.67
N SER A 2 -28.06 -0.55 -6.07
CA SER A 2 -27.71 0.76 -6.61
C SER A 2 -26.29 0.73 -7.15
N TRP A 3 -26.02 1.57 -8.14
CA TRP A 3 -24.70 1.83 -8.67
C TRP A 3 -24.60 3.32 -9.00
N SER A 4 -23.61 3.98 -8.45
CA SER A 4 -23.39 5.41 -8.68
C SER A 4 -21.90 5.71 -8.79
N TYR A 5 -21.54 6.60 -9.69
CA TYR A 5 -20.21 7.18 -9.82
C TYR A 5 -20.35 8.62 -10.26
N SER A 6 -19.78 9.57 -9.48
CA SER A 6 -19.93 10.99 -9.76
C SER A 6 -19.02 11.51 -10.89
N GLY A 7 -18.04 10.73 -11.29
CA GLY A 7 -16.96 11.15 -12.20
C GLY A 7 -15.79 11.84 -11.49
N ASP A 8 -15.88 12.06 -10.19
CA ASP A 8 -14.81 12.61 -9.35
C ASP A 8 -14.44 11.62 -8.26
N PRO A 9 -13.25 10.99 -8.33
CA PRO A 9 -12.79 10.04 -7.31
C PRO A 9 -12.68 10.65 -5.91
N GLY A 10 -12.50 11.96 -5.80
CA GLY A 10 -12.40 12.67 -4.52
C GLY A 10 -13.74 13.01 -3.89
N ALA A 11 -14.86 12.78 -4.56
CA ALA A 11 -16.18 13.15 -4.07
C ALA A 11 -16.65 12.30 -2.89
N SER A 12 -16.29 11.02 -2.86
CA SER A 12 -16.63 10.09 -1.78
C SER A 12 -15.68 8.89 -1.75
N ASP A 13 -15.57 8.24 -0.59
CA ASP A 13 -14.81 7.00 -0.44
C ASP A 13 -15.30 5.90 -1.41
N LEU A 14 -16.61 5.87 -1.70
CA LEU A 14 -17.20 4.96 -2.67
C LEU A 14 -16.66 5.22 -4.08
N ASP A 15 -16.60 6.49 -4.50
CA ASP A 15 -16.09 6.88 -5.82
C ASP A 15 -14.58 6.59 -5.91
N GLU A 16 -13.83 6.82 -4.84
CA GLU A 16 -12.40 6.48 -4.80
C GLU A 16 -12.17 4.97 -4.95
N VAL A 17 -12.96 4.12 -4.27
CA VAL A 17 -12.89 2.66 -4.43
C VAL A 17 -13.18 2.27 -5.87
N ARG A 18 -14.26 2.82 -6.48
CA ARG A 18 -14.61 2.53 -7.89
C ARG A 18 -13.47 2.90 -8.84
N PHE A 19 -12.89 4.07 -8.64
CA PHE A 19 -11.74 4.52 -9.44
C PHE A 19 -10.55 3.57 -9.31
N LEU A 20 -10.21 3.14 -8.09
CA LEU A 20 -9.07 2.23 -7.83
C LEU A 20 -9.25 0.85 -8.46
N ILE A 21 -10.49 0.34 -8.57
CA ILE A 21 -10.76 -0.95 -9.18
C ILE A 21 -11.14 -0.88 -10.66
N GLY A 22 -11.31 0.35 -11.21
CA GLY A 22 -11.71 0.57 -12.59
C GLY A 22 -13.20 0.33 -12.88
N ASP A 23 -14.08 0.38 -11.86
CA ASP A 23 -15.54 0.23 -11.99
C ASP A 23 -16.21 1.61 -12.17
N THR A 24 -15.83 2.31 -13.23
CA THR A 24 -16.29 3.69 -13.51
C THR A 24 -17.20 3.80 -14.72
N ASP A 25 -17.46 2.68 -15.39
CA ASP A 25 -18.29 2.63 -16.59
C ASP A 25 -19.73 2.24 -16.23
N THR A 26 -20.68 3.13 -16.59
CA THR A 26 -22.12 2.90 -16.37
C THR A 26 -22.67 1.73 -17.16
N ASP A 27 -22.03 1.35 -18.27
CA ASP A 27 -22.45 0.27 -19.14
C ASP A 27 -21.82 -1.08 -18.76
N ASP A 28 -20.75 -1.11 -17.97
CA ASP A 28 -20.07 -2.33 -17.48
C ASP A 28 -19.91 -2.29 -15.94
N GLN A 29 -21.02 -2.12 -15.23
CA GLN A 29 -21.07 -2.08 -13.76
C GLN A 29 -20.64 -3.41 -13.15
N GLN A 30 -19.71 -3.38 -12.20
CA GLN A 30 -19.15 -4.58 -11.60
C GLN A 30 -19.68 -4.89 -10.21
N LEU A 31 -19.70 -3.90 -9.34
CA LEU A 31 -20.13 -4.00 -7.94
C LEU A 31 -21.22 -2.96 -7.63
N SER A 32 -22.16 -3.32 -6.79
CA SER A 32 -23.17 -2.39 -6.30
C SER A 32 -22.60 -1.44 -5.23
N ASP A 33 -23.29 -0.31 -5.00
CA ASP A 33 -22.94 0.62 -3.94
C ASP A 33 -23.01 -0.04 -2.56
N GLU A 34 -23.96 -0.96 -2.37
CA GLU A 34 -24.13 -1.70 -1.13
C GLU A 34 -22.94 -2.61 -0.83
N GLU A 35 -22.38 -3.27 -1.86
CA GLU A 35 -21.22 -4.14 -1.73
C GLU A 35 -19.96 -3.33 -1.38
N ILE A 36 -19.75 -2.19 -2.03
CA ILE A 36 -18.61 -1.29 -1.73
C ILE A 36 -18.74 -0.69 -0.34
N ASN A 37 -19.94 -0.22 0.04
CA ASN A 37 -20.18 0.33 1.39
C ASN A 37 -19.98 -0.72 2.49
N TYR A 38 -20.34 -1.98 2.23
CA TYR A 38 -20.02 -3.08 3.14
C TYR A 38 -18.52 -3.24 3.31
N LEU A 39 -17.75 -3.22 2.22
CA LEU A 39 -16.29 -3.33 2.28
C LEU A 39 -15.66 -2.14 3.00
N LEU A 40 -16.10 -0.91 2.73
CA LEU A 40 -15.63 0.29 3.43
C LEU A 40 -15.89 0.20 4.94
N THR A 41 -17.08 -0.21 5.34
CA THR A 41 -17.45 -0.35 6.74
C THR A 41 -16.65 -1.45 7.44
N SER A 42 -16.43 -2.57 6.77
CA SER A 42 -15.77 -3.74 7.35
C SER A 42 -14.25 -3.58 7.44
N THR A 43 -13.63 -2.85 6.52
CA THR A 43 -12.17 -2.68 6.47
C THR A 43 -11.68 -1.37 7.08
N GLY A 44 -12.55 -0.34 7.15
CA GLY A 44 -12.24 0.97 7.70
C GLY A 44 -11.25 1.81 6.86
N SER A 45 -10.92 1.38 5.63
CA SER A 45 -10.00 2.11 4.76
C SER A 45 -10.34 1.88 3.30
N VAL A 46 -10.25 2.93 2.49
CA VAL A 46 -10.52 2.90 1.05
C VAL A 46 -9.63 1.90 0.33
N GLN A 47 -8.34 1.87 0.65
CA GLN A 47 -7.39 0.96 0.01
C GLN A 47 -7.68 -0.51 0.34
N ALA A 48 -8.00 -0.81 1.60
CA ALA A 48 -8.37 -2.16 2.00
C ALA A 48 -9.73 -2.57 1.41
N ALA A 49 -10.67 -1.65 1.28
CA ALA A 49 -11.94 -1.87 0.58
C ALA A 49 -11.73 -2.14 -0.90
N ALA A 50 -10.89 -1.36 -1.59
CA ALA A 50 -10.52 -1.58 -2.98
C ALA A 50 -9.85 -2.95 -3.20
N LEU A 51 -8.96 -3.37 -2.30
CA LEU A 51 -8.37 -4.70 -2.33
C LEU A 51 -9.43 -5.80 -2.14
N GLY A 52 -10.37 -5.63 -1.22
CA GLY A 52 -11.50 -6.53 -1.00
C GLY A 52 -12.39 -6.62 -2.24
N ALA A 53 -12.71 -5.49 -2.86
CA ALA A 53 -13.48 -5.40 -4.10
C ALA A 53 -12.79 -6.12 -5.26
N ALA A 54 -11.50 -5.88 -5.48
CA ALA A 54 -10.72 -6.55 -6.51
C ALA A 54 -10.68 -8.08 -6.31
N ARG A 55 -10.56 -8.56 -5.07
CA ARG A 55 -10.63 -10.00 -4.74
C ARG A 55 -12.01 -10.59 -5.02
N SER A 56 -13.08 -9.86 -4.72
CA SER A 56 -14.45 -10.29 -5.03
C SER A 56 -14.65 -10.44 -6.54
N LEU A 57 -14.18 -9.48 -7.33
CA LEU A 57 -14.24 -9.53 -8.80
C LEU A 57 -13.37 -10.66 -9.37
N TRP A 58 -12.16 -10.84 -8.85
CA TRP A 58 -11.34 -12.00 -9.21
C TRP A 58 -12.05 -13.33 -8.96
N ALA A 59 -12.69 -13.50 -7.80
CA ALA A 59 -13.45 -14.69 -7.47
C ALA A 59 -14.67 -14.87 -8.39
N LYS A 60 -15.37 -13.77 -8.74
CA LYS A 60 -16.48 -13.77 -9.71
C LYS A 60 -16.04 -14.31 -11.06
N TYR A 61 -14.97 -13.74 -11.63
CA TYR A 61 -14.46 -14.14 -12.94
C TYR A 61 -13.76 -15.50 -12.95
N SER A 62 -13.22 -15.96 -11.82
CA SER A 62 -12.64 -17.30 -11.69
C SER A 62 -13.68 -18.43 -11.85
N ARG A 63 -14.96 -18.14 -11.64
CA ARG A 63 -16.06 -19.11 -11.84
C ARG A 63 -16.64 -19.09 -13.25
N MET A 64 -16.31 -18.10 -14.04
CA MET A 64 -16.82 -17.94 -15.40
C MET A 64 -15.91 -18.66 -16.39
N VAL A 65 -16.52 -19.35 -17.34
CA VAL A 65 -15.81 -20.06 -18.41
C VAL A 65 -15.79 -19.17 -19.64
N ASP A 66 -14.64 -19.17 -20.34
CA ASP A 66 -14.52 -18.47 -21.62
C ASP A 66 -15.58 -19.00 -22.62
N GLN A 67 -16.28 -18.09 -23.27
CA GLN A 67 -17.37 -18.42 -24.18
C GLN A 67 -17.03 -17.93 -25.58
N LYS A 68 -17.21 -18.84 -26.56
CA LYS A 68 -17.09 -18.50 -27.97
C LYS A 68 -18.39 -18.83 -28.69
N THR A 69 -19.02 -17.81 -29.26
CA THR A 69 -20.25 -17.96 -30.04
C THR A 69 -20.09 -17.26 -31.38
N GLY A 70 -19.82 -18.03 -32.43
CA GLY A 70 -19.51 -17.49 -33.77
C GLY A 70 -18.21 -16.66 -33.75
N ASP A 71 -18.31 -15.40 -34.16
CA ASP A 71 -17.18 -14.46 -34.18
C ASP A 71 -16.97 -13.71 -32.84
N ILE A 72 -17.83 -13.94 -31.85
CA ILE A 72 -17.74 -13.30 -30.53
C ILE A 72 -16.97 -14.24 -29.60
N ASP A 73 -15.82 -13.78 -29.10
CA ASP A 73 -14.97 -14.50 -28.16
C ASP A 73 -14.89 -13.69 -26.84
N ILE A 74 -15.62 -14.14 -25.80
CA ILE A 74 -15.62 -13.52 -24.48
C ILE A 74 -14.64 -14.27 -23.59
N LYS A 75 -13.52 -13.62 -23.26
CA LYS A 75 -12.45 -14.20 -22.44
C LYS A 75 -12.52 -13.71 -20.99
N TYR A 76 -13.25 -14.41 -20.18
CA TYR A 76 -13.31 -14.14 -18.73
C TYR A 76 -11.98 -14.44 -18.01
N SER A 77 -11.17 -15.35 -18.56
CA SER A 77 -9.80 -15.61 -18.10
C SER A 77 -8.94 -14.37 -18.11
N GLN A 78 -9.03 -13.53 -19.13
CA GLN A 78 -8.28 -12.28 -19.22
C GLN A 78 -8.71 -11.26 -18.13
N ARG A 79 -10.02 -11.14 -17.85
CA ARG A 79 -10.53 -10.30 -16.76
C ARG A 79 -10.02 -10.79 -15.39
N LYS A 80 -10.05 -12.10 -15.18
CA LYS A 80 -9.51 -12.73 -13.96
C LYS A 80 -8.04 -12.39 -13.78
N ASP A 81 -7.22 -12.52 -14.82
CA ASP A 81 -5.78 -12.25 -14.75
C ASP A 81 -5.48 -10.76 -14.54
N ALA A 82 -6.29 -9.87 -15.14
CA ALA A 82 -6.22 -8.44 -14.90
C ALA A 82 -6.48 -8.08 -13.41
N TYR A 83 -7.53 -8.66 -12.81
CA TYR A 83 -7.79 -8.46 -11.37
C TYR A 83 -6.72 -9.10 -10.48
N ALA A 84 -6.12 -10.22 -10.87
CA ALA A 84 -4.98 -10.78 -10.15
C ALA A 84 -3.77 -9.83 -10.15
N ALA A 85 -3.50 -9.16 -11.27
CA ALA A 85 -2.45 -8.15 -11.36
C ALA A 85 -2.78 -6.90 -10.51
N LEU A 86 -4.02 -6.42 -10.58
CA LEU A 86 -4.49 -5.30 -9.77
C LEU A 86 -4.37 -5.57 -8.25
N ILE A 87 -4.75 -6.77 -7.81
CA ILE A 87 -4.60 -7.21 -6.41
C ILE A 87 -3.13 -7.07 -5.96
N ARG A 88 -2.18 -7.52 -6.78
CA ARG A 88 -0.75 -7.40 -6.46
C ARG A 88 -0.30 -5.94 -6.34
N GLN A 89 -0.77 -5.07 -7.25
CA GLN A 89 -0.45 -3.64 -7.20
C GLN A 89 -1.02 -2.97 -5.95
N LEU A 90 -2.28 -3.25 -5.61
CA LEU A 90 -2.91 -2.71 -4.41
C LEU A 90 -2.21 -3.21 -3.14
N GLN A 91 -1.80 -4.49 -3.09
CA GLN A 91 -1.04 -5.03 -1.97
C GLN A 91 0.33 -4.36 -1.82
N LEU A 92 1.04 -4.10 -2.92
CA LEU A 92 2.33 -3.40 -2.88
C LEU A 92 2.18 -1.96 -2.40
N GLY A 93 1.11 -1.26 -2.81
CA GLY A 93 0.81 0.08 -2.32
C GLY A 93 0.42 0.14 -0.84
N MET A 94 -0.04 -0.97 -0.26
CA MET A 94 -0.38 -1.09 1.16
C MET A 94 0.81 -1.53 2.04
N LEU A 95 1.88 -2.03 1.43
CA LEU A 95 3.08 -2.36 2.21
C LEU A 95 3.71 -1.05 2.72
N PRO A 96 4.06 -0.99 4.01
CA PRO A 96 4.88 0.12 4.48
C PRO A 96 6.12 0.18 3.60
N VAL A 97 6.40 1.35 3.06
CA VAL A 97 7.63 1.57 2.27
C VAL A 97 8.78 1.10 3.16
N PRO A 98 9.60 0.13 2.73
CA PRO A 98 10.73 -0.28 3.54
C PRO A 98 11.56 0.97 3.80
N TYR A 99 11.60 1.39 5.04
CA TYR A 99 12.38 2.56 5.45
C TYR A 99 13.86 2.19 5.33
N ALA A 100 14.48 2.64 4.26
CA ALA A 100 15.90 2.37 3.98
C ALA A 100 16.85 3.27 4.78
N GLY A 101 16.34 4.00 5.76
CA GLY A 101 17.05 5.10 6.41
C GLY A 101 17.33 4.96 7.90
N GLY A 102 17.27 3.76 8.48
CA GLY A 102 17.56 3.60 9.92
C GLY A 102 16.40 4.01 10.84
N ILE A 103 16.64 4.07 12.12
CA ILE A 103 15.69 4.41 13.18
C ILE A 103 15.30 5.89 13.08
N SER A 104 14.02 6.24 13.27
CA SER A 104 13.59 7.63 13.32
C SER A 104 14.23 8.35 14.52
N GLU A 105 14.32 9.68 14.45
CA GLU A 105 14.90 10.46 15.55
C GLU A 105 14.09 10.30 16.84
N ASP A 106 12.78 10.15 16.73
CA ASP A 106 11.86 9.90 17.86
C ASP A 106 12.07 8.50 18.46
N ASP A 107 12.20 7.47 17.63
CA ASP A 107 12.49 6.10 18.09
C ASP A 107 13.86 6.01 18.75
N LYS A 108 14.84 6.75 18.22
CA LYS A 108 16.18 6.83 18.80
C LYS A 108 16.17 7.48 20.19
N GLN A 109 15.35 8.53 20.39
CA GLN A 109 15.20 9.15 21.71
C GLN A 109 14.52 8.21 22.71
N VAL A 110 13.56 7.40 22.26
CA VAL A 110 12.90 6.39 23.11
C VAL A 110 13.92 5.32 23.52
N ASP A 111 14.74 4.82 22.59
CA ASP A 111 15.76 3.81 22.86
C ASP A 111 16.89 4.38 23.77
N GLU A 112 17.27 5.64 23.60
CA GLU A 112 18.25 6.31 24.48
C GLU A 112 17.72 6.56 25.88
N ALA A 113 16.39 6.69 26.06
CA ALA A 113 15.75 6.87 27.35
C ALA A 113 15.45 5.54 28.08
N ASP A 114 15.50 4.42 27.36
CA ASP A 114 15.27 3.10 27.93
C ASP A 114 16.56 2.55 28.57
N SER A 115 16.52 2.42 29.90
CA SER A 115 17.66 1.90 30.68
C SER A 115 17.95 0.42 30.49
N ASP A 116 17.01 -0.32 29.89
CA ASP A 116 17.14 -1.77 29.61
C ASP A 116 17.80 -2.04 28.24
N VAL A 117 17.90 -1.04 27.38
CA VAL A 117 18.58 -1.15 26.09
C VAL A 117 20.09 -0.92 26.28
N VAL A 118 20.89 -1.86 25.79
CA VAL A 118 22.37 -1.73 25.80
C VAL A 118 22.73 -0.55 24.88
N GLN A 119 23.27 0.51 25.47
CA GLN A 119 23.72 1.69 24.74
C GLN A 119 24.80 1.30 23.70
N PRO A 120 24.76 1.87 22.47
CA PRO A 120 25.77 1.59 21.47
C PRO A 120 27.16 1.95 21.99
N ALA A 121 28.10 1.04 21.83
CA ALA A 121 29.48 1.21 22.31
C ALA A 121 30.25 2.36 21.62
N PHE A 122 29.68 2.88 20.50
CA PHE A 122 30.26 3.96 19.72
C PHE A 122 29.35 5.17 19.74
N THR A 123 29.76 6.24 20.39
CA THR A 123 29.07 7.53 20.38
C THR A 123 29.64 8.45 19.32
N ARG A 124 28.84 9.43 18.87
CA ARG A 124 29.26 10.46 17.93
C ARG A 124 30.40 11.27 18.57
N GLY A 125 31.57 11.33 17.91
CA GLY A 125 32.75 12.00 18.43
C GLY A 125 33.83 11.07 19.01
N MET A 126 33.55 9.75 19.16
CA MET A 126 34.53 8.81 19.71
C MET A 126 35.76 8.61 18.80
N MET A 127 35.68 9.04 17.55
CA MET A 127 36.73 9.02 16.54
C MET A 127 37.22 10.44 16.19
N GLU A 128 36.77 11.47 16.89
CA GLU A 128 37.39 12.78 16.73
C GLU A 128 38.75 12.76 17.40
N TYR A 129 39.78 12.75 16.57
CA TYR A 129 41.13 12.95 16.99
C TYR A 129 41.23 14.40 17.48
N ASP A 130 41.29 14.58 18.79
CA ASP A 130 41.60 15.87 19.40
C ASP A 130 43.11 16.12 19.15
N GLY A 131 43.38 16.88 18.09
CA GLY A 131 44.73 17.18 17.61
C GLY A 131 45.54 18.06 18.53
N THR A 132 45.52 17.81 19.83
CA THR A 132 46.45 18.38 20.78
C THR A 132 47.66 17.46 20.95
N ASP A 133 48.41 17.27 19.87
CA ASP A 133 49.83 16.95 20.03
C ASP A 133 50.53 18.19 20.61
N SER A 134 50.72 18.17 21.89
CA SER A 134 51.68 19.03 22.52
C SER A 134 53.05 18.68 21.95
N GLU A 135 53.54 19.49 21.05
CA GLU A 135 54.97 19.52 20.72
C GLU A 135 55.72 19.85 22.00
N ASP A 136 56.26 18.83 22.63
CA ASP A 136 57.31 18.97 23.60
C ASP A 136 58.57 19.43 22.86
N GLN A 137 58.70 20.73 22.77
CA GLN A 137 60.03 21.37 22.46
C GLN A 137 60.92 21.18 23.65
N ASN A 138 61.72 20.15 23.57
CA ASN A 138 62.90 20.10 24.44
C ASN A 138 64.07 20.62 23.65
N ASP A 139 64.33 21.90 23.88
CA ASP A 139 65.52 22.62 23.44
C ASP A 139 66.58 22.43 24.48
N VAL A 140 67.71 21.90 24.07
CA VAL A 140 69.02 22.14 24.70
C VAL A 140 70.06 22.38 23.63
#